data_f3bb26a8c5f1b18fc445d8beb40c3585
#
_entry.id   f3bb26a8c5f1b18fc445d8beb40c3585
#
_cell.length_a   1.000
_cell.length_b   1.000
_cell.length_c   1.000
_cell.angle_alpha   90.00
_cell.angle_beta   90.00
_cell.angle_gamma   90.00
#
_symmetry.space_group_name_H-M   'P 1'
#
loop_
_entity.id
_entity.type
_entity.pdbx_description
1 polymer ?
#
loop_
_entity_poly.entity_id
_entity_poly.type
_entity_poly.pdbx_seq_one_letter_code
_entity_poly.pdbx_strand_id
1 'polypeptide(L)'
;MRSYARHQGSQASIATILADISTNDTGNISDETVGAYLTALRKIFVIEDMPAWNPNLRSKTAVRTSDTRYYVDPSLGVAALGLGPNDLVNDLNTFGLFFETMCIRDLRVYADALDGSVYHYRDKNGLECDAVVLCVMVHMV
;
A
#
# COMPACT_ATOMS: atom_id res chain seq x y z
N MET A 1 6.86 5.81 10.52
CA MET A 1 7.14 6.23 9.12
C MET A 1 8.18 5.33 8.44
N ARG A 2 9.43 5.26 8.90
CA ARG A 2 10.51 4.48 8.24
C ARG A 2 10.18 3.00 8.10
N SER A 3 9.67 2.32 9.14
CA SER A 3 9.24 0.92 9.06
C SER A 3 8.13 0.71 8.01
N TYR A 4 7.13 1.57 7.99
CA TYR A 4 6.09 1.51 6.97
C TYR A 4 6.65 1.67 5.54
N ALA A 5 7.65 2.55 5.33
CA ALA A 5 8.30 2.74 4.04
C ALA A 5 9.08 1.50 3.56
N ARG A 6 9.69 0.74 4.50
CA ARG A 6 10.32 -0.56 4.17
C ARG A 6 9.33 -1.64 3.76
N HIS A 7 8.07 -1.50 4.15
CA HIS A 7 6.99 -2.45 3.85
C HIS A 7 6.00 -1.95 2.79
N GLN A 8 6.32 -0.84 2.13
CA GLN A 8 5.53 -0.33 1.02
C GLN A 8 5.42 -1.35 -0.12
N GLY A 9 4.30 -1.38 -0.84
CA GLY A 9 4.02 -2.37 -1.88
C GLY A 9 3.78 -3.80 -1.34
N SER A 10 3.66 -3.97 -0.02
CA SER A 10 3.47 -5.28 0.60
C SER A 10 2.20 -5.34 1.46
N GLN A 11 1.75 -6.56 1.76
CA GLN A 11 0.62 -6.83 2.67
C GLN A 11 1.09 -7.00 4.13
N ALA A 12 2.06 -6.19 4.56
CA ALA A 12 2.61 -6.29 5.90
C ALA A 12 1.53 -6.06 6.98
N SER A 13 1.49 -6.97 7.95
CA SER A 13 0.62 -6.83 9.13
C SER A 13 1.15 -5.78 10.11
N ILE A 14 0.32 -5.34 11.06
CA ILE A 14 0.77 -4.49 12.18
C ILE A 14 1.89 -5.17 12.95
N ALA A 15 1.78 -6.49 13.20
CA ALA A 15 2.82 -7.25 13.89
C ALA A 15 4.14 -7.28 13.11
N THR A 16 4.09 -7.35 11.78
CA THR A 16 5.29 -7.27 10.93
C THR A 16 5.97 -5.90 11.04
N ILE A 17 5.18 -4.83 10.99
CA ILE A 17 5.67 -3.45 11.15
C ILE A 17 6.27 -3.25 12.56
N LEU A 18 5.61 -3.79 13.60
CA LEU A 18 6.12 -3.73 14.97
C LEU A 18 7.45 -4.48 15.12
N ALA A 19 7.55 -5.70 14.57
CA ALA A 19 8.78 -6.47 14.60
C ALA A 19 9.96 -5.73 13.94
N ASP A 20 9.69 -5.07 12.81
CA ASP A 20 10.67 -4.22 12.13
C ASP A 20 11.07 -3.00 12.97
N ILE A 21 10.12 -2.34 13.64
CA ILE A 21 10.43 -1.24 14.58
C ILE A 21 11.30 -1.74 15.72
N SER A 22 10.93 -2.86 16.34
CA SER A 22 11.66 -3.43 17.49
C SER A 22 13.10 -3.86 17.14
N THR A 23 13.33 -4.22 15.88
CA THR A 23 14.66 -4.61 15.38
C THR A 23 15.54 -3.40 15.06
N ASN A 24 14.94 -2.34 14.53
CA ASN A 24 15.68 -1.23 13.93
C ASN A 24 15.62 0.08 14.75
N ASP A 25 14.73 0.16 15.72
CA ASP A 25 14.52 1.34 16.57
C ASP A 25 14.56 0.95 18.06
N THR A 26 15.04 1.83 18.91
CA THR A 26 15.24 1.58 20.36
C THR A 26 13.99 1.71 21.22
N GLY A 27 12.80 1.76 20.63
CA GLY A 27 11.52 1.97 21.34
C GLY A 27 10.76 0.68 21.60
N ASN A 28 10.27 0.49 22.83
CA ASN A 28 9.29 -0.56 23.11
C ASN A 28 7.88 -0.01 22.88
N ILE A 29 7.28 -0.34 21.74
CA ILE A 29 5.97 0.14 21.29
C ILE A 29 5.02 -1.05 21.23
N SER A 30 3.74 -0.87 21.60
CA SER A 30 2.71 -1.91 21.49
C SER A 30 2.04 -1.91 20.11
N ASP A 31 1.44 -3.06 19.74
CA ASP A 31 0.60 -3.20 18.52
C ASP A 31 -0.50 -2.13 18.47
N GLU A 32 -1.12 -1.85 19.60
CA GLU A 32 -2.16 -0.82 19.73
C GLU A 32 -1.63 0.58 19.37
N THR A 33 -0.43 0.91 19.86
CA THR A 33 0.22 2.19 19.54
C THR A 33 0.56 2.29 18.06
N VAL A 34 1.09 1.22 17.44
CA VAL A 34 1.35 1.18 15.99
C VAL A 34 0.04 1.36 15.22
N GLY A 35 -1.03 0.65 15.61
CA GLY A 35 -2.36 0.78 15.01
C GLY A 35 -2.91 2.21 15.10
N ALA A 36 -2.75 2.87 16.26
CA ALA A 36 -3.15 4.26 16.46
C ALA A 36 -2.38 5.23 15.54
N TYR A 37 -1.05 5.04 15.40
CA TYR A 37 -0.24 5.85 14.49
C TYR A 37 -0.64 5.64 13.02
N LEU A 38 -0.85 4.40 12.57
CA LEU A 38 -1.32 4.15 11.21
C LEU A 38 -2.68 4.81 10.95
N THR A 39 -3.58 4.75 11.93
CA THR A 39 -4.88 5.42 11.84
C THR A 39 -4.73 6.95 11.73
N ALA A 40 -3.84 7.55 12.51
CA ALA A 40 -3.55 8.97 12.43
C ALA A 40 -2.96 9.36 11.06
N LEU A 41 -2.01 8.56 10.54
CA LEU A 41 -1.39 8.80 9.22
C LEU A 41 -2.40 8.71 8.08
N ARG A 42 -3.39 7.79 8.15
CA ARG A 42 -4.50 7.74 7.17
C ARG A 42 -5.36 8.98 7.24
N LYS A 43 -5.71 9.45 8.45
CA LYS A 43 -6.56 10.64 8.64
C LYS A 43 -5.93 11.93 8.09
N ILE A 44 -4.61 12.03 8.05
CA ILE A 44 -3.90 13.18 7.50
C ILE A 44 -3.38 12.93 6.06
N PHE A 45 -3.88 11.89 5.40
CA PHE A 45 -3.57 11.54 4.01
C PHE A 45 -2.07 11.37 3.73
N VAL A 46 -1.33 10.78 4.66
CA VAL A 46 0.08 10.40 4.47
C VAL A 46 0.20 8.99 3.89
N ILE A 47 -0.68 8.10 4.33
CA ILE A 47 -0.78 6.73 3.83
C ILE A 47 -2.21 6.41 3.39
N GLU A 48 -2.31 5.57 2.37
CA GLU A 48 -3.57 5.07 1.84
C GLU A 48 -3.39 3.63 1.37
N ASP A 49 -3.77 2.69 2.24
CA ASP A 49 -3.68 1.27 1.93
C ASP A 49 -4.65 0.90 0.79
N MET A 50 -4.26 -0.04 -0.05
CA MET A 50 -5.06 -0.50 -1.18
C MET A 50 -5.77 -1.80 -0.83
N PRO A 51 -7.12 -1.83 -0.87
CA PRO A 51 -7.89 -3.03 -0.55
C PRO A 51 -7.73 -4.11 -1.62
N ALA A 52 -7.95 -5.35 -1.21
CA ALA A 52 -7.98 -6.49 -2.12
C ALA A 52 -9.27 -6.51 -2.95
N TRP A 53 -9.15 -6.77 -4.24
CA TRP A 53 -10.29 -7.06 -5.10
C TRP A 53 -10.77 -8.49 -4.90
N ASN A 54 -12.06 -8.66 -4.62
CA ASN A 54 -12.69 -9.96 -4.52
C ASN A 54 -13.80 -10.10 -5.58
N PRO A 55 -13.57 -10.86 -6.66
CA PRO A 55 -14.56 -11.07 -7.71
C PRO A 55 -15.76 -11.91 -7.25
N ASN A 56 -15.63 -12.64 -6.16
CA ASN A 56 -16.65 -13.57 -5.67
C ASN A 56 -17.44 -12.98 -4.51
N LEU A 57 -18.58 -12.38 -4.79
CA LEU A 57 -19.50 -11.82 -3.79
C LEU A 57 -19.93 -12.82 -2.68
N ARG A 58 -19.82 -14.13 -2.93
CA ARG A 58 -20.25 -15.20 -2.02
C ARG A 58 -19.12 -16.12 -1.52
N SER A 59 -17.90 -16.04 -2.04
CA SER A 59 -16.80 -16.90 -1.63
C SER A 59 -15.87 -16.19 -0.65
N LYS A 60 -15.84 -16.65 0.57
CA LYS A 60 -14.91 -16.19 1.62
C LYS A 60 -13.51 -16.79 1.47
N THR A 61 -13.24 -17.66 0.49
CA THR A 61 -12.14 -18.63 0.62
C THR A 61 -10.97 -18.44 -0.34
N ALA A 62 -11.03 -17.57 -1.33
CA ALA A 62 -10.06 -17.62 -2.43
C ALA A 62 -9.10 -16.43 -2.55
N VAL A 63 -9.37 -15.31 -1.91
CA VAL A 63 -8.59 -14.08 -2.08
C VAL A 63 -7.98 -13.66 -0.75
N ARG A 64 -6.70 -13.31 -0.75
CA ARG A 64 -6.10 -12.65 0.41
C ARG A 64 -6.77 -11.29 0.58
N THR A 65 -7.29 -11.02 1.77
CA THR A 65 -8.07 -9.83 2.09
C THR A 65 -7.25 -8.73 2.77
N SER A 66 -5.95 -8.95 2.95
CA SER A 66 -5.06 -7.96 3.57
C SER A 66 -4.77 -6.83 2.60
N ASP A 67 -4.90 -5.60 3.06
CA ASP A 67 -4.59 -4.42 2.26
C ASP A 67 -3.09 -4.34 1.94
N THR A 68 -2.75 -3.85 0.74
CA THR A 68 -1.38 -3.51 0.38
C THR A 68 -1.07 -2.09 0.87
N ARG A 69 0.12 -1.92 1.46
CA ARG A 69 0.57 -0.68 2.10
C ARG A 69 1.12 0.30 1.08
N TYR A 70 0.56 1.51 1.02
CA TYR A 70 1.07 2.59 0.16
C TYR A 70 1.12 3.93 0.88
N TYR A 71 2.14 4.73 0.54
CA TYR A 71 2.08 6.16 0.76
C TYR A 71 1.16 6.80 -0.29
N VAL A 72 0.51 7.90 0.06
CA VAL A 72 -0.26 8.70 -0.90
C VAL A 72 0.65 9.29 -1.96
N ASP A 73 1.86 9.68 -1.57
CA ASP A 73 2.90 10.15 -2.50
C ASP A 73 4.22 9.39 -2.25
N PRO A 74 4.87 8.84 -3.30
CA PRO A 74 6.12 8.08 -3.14
C PRO A 74 7.25 8.90 -2.50
N SER A 75 7.26 10.21 -2.68
CA SER A 75 8.30 11.09 -2.09
C SER A 75 8.32 11.03 -0.55
N LEU A 76 7.16 10.80 0.08
CA LEU A 76 7.06 10.63 1.53
C LEU A 76 7.79 9.38 2.02
N GLY A 77 7.69 8.29 1.27
CA GLY A 77 8.38 7.04 1.57
C GLY A 77 9.90 7.18 1.34
N VAL A 78 10.30 7.77 0.23
CA VAL A 78 11.72 8.08 -0.08
C VAL A 78 12.33 8.92 1.02
N ALA A 79 11.66 10.02 1.41
CA ALA A 79 12.11 10.88 2.51
C ALA A 79 12.15 10.15 3.87
N ALA A 80 11.16 9.30 4.15
CA ALA A 80 11.14 8.51 5.39
C ALA A 80 12.31 7.53 5.50
N LEU A 81 12.81 7.01 4.38
CA LEU A 81 14.01 6.17 4.32
C LEU A 81 15.30 6.98 4.32
N GLY A 82 15.25 8.28 4.04
CA GLY A 82 16.40 9.15 3.91
C GLY A 82 17.18 8.92 2.60
N LEU A 83 16.46 8.47 1.54
CA LEU A 83 17.04 8.18 0.24
C LEU A 83 17.04 9.43 -0.65
N GLY A 84 18.04 9.50 -1.54
CA GLY A 84 18.12 10.48 -2.62
C GLY A 84 18.02 9.83 -4.00
N PRO A 85 18.02 10.64 -5.07
CA PRO A 85 17.92 10.11 -6.44
C PRO A 85 19.01 9.10 -6.80
N ASN A 86 20.24 9.32 -6.35
CA ASN A 86 21.35 8.42 -6.63
C ASN A 86 21.18 7.05 -5.93
N ASP A 87 20.60 7.04 -4.74
CA ASP A 87 20.33 5.78 -4.02
C ASP A 87 19.32 4.93 -4.79
N LEU A 88 18.27 5.58 -5.32
CA LEU A 88 17.24 4.91 -6.10
C LEU A 88 17.76 4.39 -7.45
N VAL A 89 18.63 5.13 -8.13
CA VAL A 89 19.26 4.68 -9.39
C VAL A 89 20.18 3.49 -9.15
N ASN A 90 20.85 3.44 -8.00
CA ASN A 90 21.76 2.35 -7.64
C ASN A 90 21.03 1.12 -7.05
N ASP A 91 19.78 1.26 -6.62
CA ASP A 91 18.93 0.17 -6.13
C ASP A 91 17.58 0.16 -6.86
N LEU A 92 17.57 -0.49 -8.03
CA LEU A 92 16.39 -0.58 -8.89
C LEU A 92 15.24 -1.37 -8.26
N ASN A 93 15.50 -2.23 -7.28
CA ASN A 93 14.42 -2.92 -6.55
C ASN A 93 13.64 -1.92 -5.69
N THR A 94 14.35 -1.13 -4.89
CA THR A 94 13.74 -0.05 -4.11
C THR A 94 13.10 1.01 -5.01
N PHE A 95 13.76 1.39 -6.11
CA PHE A 95 13.16 2.29 -7.10
C PHE A 95 11.84 1.75 -7.65
N GLY A 96 11.78 0.45 -7.99
CA GLY A 96 10.58 -0.21 -8.51
C GLY A 96 9.38 -0.08 -7.55
N LEU A 97 9.60 -0.26 -6.25
CA LEU A 97 8.53 -0.11 -5.24
C LEU A 97 7.96 1.33 -5.19
N PHE A 98 8.82 2.34 -5.30
CA PHE A 98 8.36 3.74 -5.33
C PHE A 98 7.74 4.11 -6.67
N PHE A 99 8.22 3.54 -7.77
CA PHE A 99 7.59 3.69 -9.08
C PHE A 99 6.19 3.07 -9.10
N GLU A 100 6.02 1.88 -8.54
CA GLU A 100 4.71 1.24 -8.35
C GLU A 100 3.77 2.13 -7.54
N THR A 101 4.23 2.70 -6.43
CA THR A 101 3.43 3.64 -5.62
C THR A 101 2.98 4.85 -6.44
N MET A 102 3.86 5.39 -7.28
CA MET A 102 3.52 6.51 -8.18
C MET A 102 2.43 6.10 -9.16
N CYS A 103 2.55 4.91 -9.78
CA CYS A 103 1.55 4.39 -10.69
C CYS A 103 0.19 4.17 -9.99
N ILE A 104 0.19 3.59 -8.80
CA ILE A 104 -1.04 3.37 -8.02
C ILE A 104 -1.70 4.70 -7.64
N ARG A 105 -0.93 5.71 -7.23
CA ARG A 105 -1.44 7.06 -6.97
C ARG A 105 -2.16 7.62 -8.19
N ASP A 106 -1.50 7.59 -9.35
CA ASP A 106 -2.04 8.15 -10.58
C ASP A 106 -3.28 7.38 -11.06
N LEU A 107 -3.27 6.05 -10.95
CA LEU A 107 -4.44 5.21 -11.23
C LEU A 107 -5.64 5.56 -10.33
N ARG A 108 -5.40 5.84 -9.05
CA ARG A 108 -6.48 6.27 -8.12
C ARG A 108 -7.09 7.60 -8.56
N VAL A 109 -6.26 8.57 -8.92
CA VAL A 109 -6.73 9.87 -9.42
C VAL A 109 -7.57 9.72 -10.69
N TYR A 110 -7.13 8.88 -11.63
CA TYR A 110 -7.87 8.63 -12.87
C TYR A 110 -9.14 7.81 -12.65
N ALA A 111 -9.08 6.82 -11.77
CA ALA A 111 -10.26 6.01 -11.42
C ALA A 111 -11.33 6.86 -10.73
N ASP A 112 -10.94 7.72 -9.77
CA ASP A 112 -11.85 8.63 -9.05
C ASP A 112 -12.57 9.56 -10.03
N ALA A 113 -11.89 10.10 -11.04
CA ALA A 113 -12.49 10.92 -12.08
C ALA A 113 -13.55 10.17 -12.94
N LEU A 114 -13.59 8.84 -12.85
CA LEU A 114 -14.54 7.96 -13.55
C LEU A 114 -15.48 7.22 -12.58
N ASP A 115 -15.66 7.74 -11.36
CA ASP A 115 -16.41 7.08 -10.28
C ASP A 115 -15.95 5.63 -10.03
N GLY A 116 -14.64 5.39 -10.22
CA GLY A 116 -14.03 4.08 -10.08
C GLY A 116 -13.19 3.94 -8.82
N SER A 117 -12.63 2.74 -8.63
CA SER A 117 -11.76 2.42 -7.50
C SER A 117 -10.64 1.50 -7.93
N VAL A 118 -9.52 1.54 -7.22
CA VAL A 118 -8.33 0.71 -7.48
C VAL A 118 -8.15 -0.30 -6.35
N TYR A 119 -7.87 -1.53 -6.74
CA TYR A 119 -7.67 -2.67 -5.85
C TYR A 119 -6.42 -3.45 -6.27
N HIS A 120 -5.88 -4.27 -5.37
CA HIS A 120 -4.93 -5.30 -5.75
C HIS A 120 -5.63 -6.66 -5.82
N TYR A 121 -5.05 -7.63 -6.54
CA TYR A 121 -5.51 -9.00 -6.55
C TYR A 121 -4.37 -9.95 -6.21
N ARG A 122 -4.62 -10.89 -5.31
CA ARG A 122 -3.71 -12.00 -5.04
C ARG A 122 -4.48 -13.23 -4.58
N ASP A 123 -4.29 -14.33 -5.27
CA ASP A 123 -4.90 -15.60 -4.90
C ASP A 123 -3.95 -16.53 -4.11
N LYS A 124 -4.50 -17.64 -3.66
CA LYS A 124 -3.73 -18.67 -2.93
C LYS A 124 -2.74 -19.43 -3.82
N ASN A 125 -2.88 -19.38 -5.14
CA ASN A 125 -2.02 -20.08 -6.09
C ASN A 125 -0.83 -19.21 -6.52
N GLY A 126 -0.74 -17.98 -6.03
CA GLY A 126 0.34 -17.04 -6.33
C GLY A 126 0.08 -16.18 -7.56
N LEU A 127 -1.12 -16.25 -8.17
CA LEU A 127 -1.51 -15.28 -9.19
C LEU A 127 -1.73 -13.93 -8.53
N GLU A 128 -1.06 -12.90 -9.03
CA GLU A 128 -1.19 -11.54 -8.52
C GLU A 128 -1.32 -10.52 -9.65
N CYS A 129 -1.99 -9.42 -9.33
CA CYS A 129 -2.09 -8.24 -10.16
C CYS A 129 -2.01 -7.02 -9.24
N ASP A 130 -1.06 -6.14 -9.51
CA ASP A 130 -0.75 -5.00 -8.63
C ASP A 130 -1.88 -3.97 -8.64
N ALA A 131 -2.61 -3.84 -9.76
CA ALA A 131 -3.73 -2.92 -9.87
C ALA A 131 -4.90 -3.51 -10.67
N VAL A 132 -6.08 -3.52 -10.06
CA VAL A 132 -7.37 -3.81 -10.69
C VAL A 132 -8.22 -2.56 -10.59
N VAL A 133 -8.54 -1.93 -11.72
CA VAL A 133 -9.37 -0.73 -11.77
C VAL A 133 -10.81 -1.14 -12.07
N LEU A 134 -11.72 -0.78 -11.18
CA LEU A 134 -13.17 -0.96 -11.37
C LEU A 134 -13.79 0.42 -11.59
N CYS A 135 -14.35 0.64 -12.78
CA CYS A 135 -15.12 1.83 -13.11
C CYS A 135 -16.62 1.50 -13.13
N VAL A 136 -17.44 2.40 -12.63
CA VAL A 136 -18.90 2.29 -12.76
C VAL A 136 -19.26 2.73 -14.17
N MET A 137 -19.62 1.77 -15.06
CA MET A 137 -20.18 2.12 -16.36
C MET A 137 -21.61 2.64 -16.15
N VAL A 138 -21.77 3.95 -16.15
CA VAL A 138 -23.10 4.55 -16.24
C VAL A 138 -23.61 4.31 -17.66
N HIS A 139 -24.50 3.33 -17.83
CA HIS A 139 -25.29 3.23 -19.03
C HIS A 139 -26.25 4.43 -19.05
N MET A 140 -25.92 5.45 -19.83
CA MET A 140 -26.94 6.43 -20.23
C MET A 140 -27.93 5.70 -21.14
N VAL A 141 -29.13 5.46 -20.61
CA VAL A 141 -30.30 4.98 -21.36
C VAL A 141 -30.93 6.18 -22.06
#